data_6f0d1f4abfbd6f51f5d70dcb232f04a5
#
_entry.id   6f0d1f4abfbd6f51f5d70dcb232f04a5
#
_cell.length_a   1.000
_cell.length_b   1.000
_cell.length_c   1.000
_cell.angle_alpha   90.00
_cell.angle_beta   90.00
_cell.angle_gamma   90.00
#
_symmetry.space_group_name_H-M   'P 1'
#
loop_
_entity.id
_entity.type
_entity.pdbx_description
1 polymer ?
#
loop_
_entity_poly.entity_id
_entity_poly.type
_entity_poly.pdbx_seq_one_letter_code
_entity_poly.pdbx_strand_id
1 'polypeptide(L)'
;MIRTVAGHLPRNVRYRSPRDRRVQKTRQALLDAFFTLVLKAPYEDITVRDIVVRAGVGRSTLYEHFPGKDAILAASLGGPFAVLADALQPRDNTAALTALLEHFWSNRAVAPGIFAGPMRRRTVAVLVRLIEQRLRAEAPARRAALLIPARLAAIQLAEALFAPIAAWLAGQSACSAQQLALALRKAALALTEALRGGPPHHAGSRLRDCLPPR
;
A
#
# COMPACT_ATOMS: atom_id res chain seq x y z
N MET A 1 21.84 -6.54 -14.91
CA MET A 1 21.16 -7.69 -14.29
C MET A 1 20.16 -7.14 -13.27
N ILE A 2 18.89 -7.05 -13.64
CA ILE A 2 17.81 -6.57 -12.76
C ILE A 2 17.43 -7.73 -11.85
N ARG A 3 17.90 -7.71 -10.61
CA ARG A 3 17.40 -8.65 -9.58
C ARG A 3 15.96 -8.26 -9.27
N THR A 4 15.04 -9.08 -9.72
CA THR A 4 13.62 -9.06 -9.39
C THR A 4 13.46 -9.01 -7.86
N VAL A 5 12.89 -7.93 -7.34
CA VAL A 5 12.31 -7.95 -6.01
C VAL A 5 10.95 -8.65 -6.13
N ALA A 6 11.01 -9.92 -6.46
CA ALA A 6 9.97 -10.85 -6.12
C ALA A 6 9.92 -10.86 -4.59
N GLY A 7 8.79 -10.42 -4.06
CA GLY A 7 8.59 -10.24 -2.63
C GLY A 7 9.25 -11.35 -1.83
N HIS A 8 10.00 -10.94 -0.83
CA HIS A 8 10.58 -11.83 0.15
C HIS A 8 9.42 -12.55 0.85
N LEU A 9 8.98 -13.66 0.25
CA LEU A 9 8.06 -14.58 0.89
C LEU A 9 8.70 -14.99 2.22
N PRO A 10 8.00 -14.93 3.34
CA PRO A 10 8.53 -15.43 4.59
C PRO A 10 9.02 -16.86 4.37
N ARG A 11 10.27 -17.11 4.70
CA ARG A 11 10.98 -18.40 4.51
C ARG A 11 10.32 -19.59 5.21
N ASN A 12 9.12 -19.44 5.76
CA ASN A 12 8.41 -20.44 6.57
C ASN A 12 7.03 -20.82 6.05
N VAL A 13 6.75 -20.65 4.74
CA VAL A 13 5.57 -21.29 4.15
C VAL A 13 5.89 -22.78 4.00
N ARG A 14 5.48 -23.59 4.97
CA ARG A 14 5.47 -25.06 4.85
C ARG A 14 4.47 -25.43 3.76
N TYR A 15 4.97 -25.70 2.56
CA TYR A 15 4.16 -26.24 1.48
C TYR A 15 3.59 -27.59 1.92
N ARG A 16 2.27 -27.67 2.11
CA ARG A 16 1.61 -28.90 2.56
C ARG A 16 1.59 -29.99 1.49
N SER A 17 1.77 -29.63 0.20
CA SER A 17 1.74 -30.62 -0.89
C SER A 17 2.55 -30.16 -2.13
N PRO A 18 2.93 -31.11 -3.04
CA PRO A 18 3.50 -30.78 -4.36
C PRO A 18 2.56 -29.89 -5.21
N ARG A 19 1.24 -30.05 -5.04
CA ARG A 19 0.20 -29.25 -5.70
C ARG A 19 0.31 -27.78 -5.26
N ASP A 20 0.51 -27.51 -3.98
CA ASP A 20 0.66 -26.15 -3.46
C ASP A 20 1.89 -25.44 -4.05
N ARG A 21 3.00 -26.16 -4.23
CA ARG A 21 4.21 -25.64 -4.87
C ARG A 21 3.95 -25.25 -6.32
N ARG A 22 3.22 -26.07 -7.09
CA ARG A 22 2.88 -25.79 -8.48
C ARG A 22 1.98 -24.56 -8.59
N VAL A 23 0.96 -24.48 -7.73
CA VAL A 23 0.05 -23.32 -7.65
C VAL A 23 0.82 -22.04 -7.37
N GLN A 24 1.72 -22.05 -6.38
CA GLN A 24 2.54 -20.88 -6.05
C GLN A 24 3.52 -20.51 -7.17
N LYS A 25 4.15 -21.49 -7.83
CA LYS A 25 5.04 -21.24 -8.96
C LYS A 25 4.31 -20.59 -10.13
N THR A 26 3.12 -21.06 -10.45
CA THR A 26 2.28 -20.49 -11.51
C THR A 26 1.85 -19.07 -11.15
N ARG A 27 1.41 -18.85 -9.90
CA ARG A 27 1.04 -17.53 -9.41
C ARG A 27 2.20 -16.54 -9.52
N GLN A 28 3.41 -16.95 -9.12
CA GLN A 28 4.60 -16.12 -9.21
C GLN A 28 4.96 -15.80 -10.67
N ALA A 29 4.91 -16.78 -11.57
CA ALA A 29 5.17 -16.57 -12.99
C ALA A 29 4.23 -15.51 -13.61
N LEU A 30 2.94 -15.51 -13.23
CA LEU A 30 1.97 -14.50 -13.66
C LEU A 30 2.31 -13.10 -13.11
N LEU A 31 2.73 -13.00 -11.85
CA LEU A 31 3.16 -11.73 -11.24
C LEU A 31 4.42 -11.18 -11.90
N ASP A 32 5.42 -12.02 -12.17
CA ASP A 32 6.68 -11.64 -12.81
C ASP A 32 6.46 -11.20 -14.28
N ALA A 33 5.60 -11.94 -14.99
CA ALA A 33 5.20 -11.58 -16.36
C ALA A 33 4.51 -10.22 -16.40
N PHE A 34 3.52 -10.02 -15.55
CA PHE A 34 2.81 -8.75 -15.42
C PHE A 34 3.74 -7.59 -15.08
N PHE A 35 4.58 -7.76 -14.06
CA PHE A 35 5.55 -6.73 -13.67
C PHE A 35 6.47 -6.33 -14.83
N THR A 36 6.96 -7.31 -15.58
CA THR A 36 7.82 -7.04 -16.75
C THR A 36 7.09 -6.25 -17.83
N LEU A 37 5.79 -6.49 -18.03
CA LEU A 37 4.98 -5.78 -19.03
C LEU A 37 4.70 -4.34 -18.60
N VAL A 38 4.34 -4.11 -17.34
CA VAL A 38 4.08 -2.76 -16.78
C VAL A 38 5.31 -1.85 -16.87
N LEU A 39 6.52 -2.42 -16.85
CA LEU A 39 7.75 -1.65 -17.05
C LEU A 39 7.97 -1.21 -18.51
N LYS A 40 7.25 -1.81 -19.48
CA LYS A 40 7.50 -1.61 -20.91
C LYS A 40 6.36 -0.90 -21.64
N ALA A 41 5.15 -0.96 -21.10
CA ALA A 41 3.95 -0.41 -21.72
C ALA A 41 2.99 0.16 -20.69
N PRO A 42 2.16 1.14 -21.05
CA PRO A 42 1.07 1.62 -20.21
C PRO A 42 0.16 0.46 -19.77
N TYR A 43 -0.32 0.54 -18.55
CA TYR A 43 -1.19 -0.51 -17.99
C TYR A 43 -2.42 -0.79 -18.86
N GLU A 44 -2.99 0.24 -19.44
CA GLU A 44 -4.19 0.16 -20.29
C GLU A 44 -3.96 -0.75 -21.51
N ASP A 45 -2.78 -0.70 -22.08
CA ASP A 45 -2.40 -1.45 -23.31
C ASP A 45 -2.06 -2.91 -23.01
N ILE A 46 -1.80 -3.25 -21.75
CA ILE A 46 -1.48 -4.62 -21.35
C ILE A 46 -2.76 -5.46 -21.30
N THR A 47 -2.81 -6.51 -22.10
CA THR A 47 -3.93 -7.45 -22.13
C THR A 47 -3.67 -8.72 -21.30
N VAL A 48 -4.74 -9.44 -20.97
CA VAL A 48 -4.62 -10.77 -20.36
C VAL A 48 -3.82 -11.73 -21.26
N ARG A 49 -3.95 -11.58 -22.60
CA ARG A 49 -3.20 -12.38 -23.56
C ARG A 49 -1.70 -12.16 -23.42
N ASP A 50 -1.27 -10.93 -23.29
CA ASP A 50 0.16 -10.61 -23.15
C ASP A 50 0.75 -11.23 -21.88
N ILE A 51 -0.03 -11.18 -20.80
CA ILE A 51 0.38 -11.75 -19.50
C ILE A 51 0.54 -13.28 -19.60
N VAL A 52 -0.44 -14.00 -20.17
CA VAL A 52 -0.37 -15.46 -20.24
C VAL A 52 0.68 -15.96 -21.20
N VAL A 53 0.88 -15.29 -22.36
CA VAL A 53 1.94 -15.60 -23.30
C VAL A 53 3.31 -15.44 -22.64
N ARG A 54 3.52 -14.31 -21.93
CA ARG A 54 4.79 -14.07 -21.27
C ARG A 54 5.04 -14.98 -20.07
N ALA A 55 3.99 -15.37 -19.35
CA ALA A 55 4.08 -16.31 -18.21
C ALA A 55 4.21 -17.78 -18.65
N GLY A 56 3.98 -18.09 -19.93
CA GLY A 56 3.98 -19.47 -20.43
C GLY A 56 2.84 -20.32 -19.87
N VAL A 57 1.67 -19.74 -19.64
CA VAL A 57 0.50 -20.43 -19.05
C VAL A 57 -0.75 -20.26 -19.91
N GLY A 58 -1.75 -21.10 -19.71
CA GLY A 58 -3.05 -20.98 -20.37
C GLY A 58 -3.91 -19.85 -19.78
N ARG A 59 -4.86 -19.35 -20.58
CA ARG A 59 -5.81 -18.31 -20.13
C ARG A 59 -6.70 -18.78 -18.98
N SER A 60 -7.17 -20.05 -19.01
CA SER A 60 -7.91 -20.67 -17.91
C SER A 60 -7.11 -20.67 -16.62
N THR A 61 -5.83 -21.02 -16.71
CA THR A 61 -4.92 -21.04 -15.57
C THR A 61 -4.77 -19.64 -14.94
N LEU A 62 -4.73 -18.57 -15.75
CA LEU A 62 -4.71 -17.21 -15.19
C LEU A 62 -5.99 -16.96 -14.38
N TYR A 63 -7.17 -17.29 -14.92
CA TYR A 63 -8.44 -17.03 -14.23
C TYR A 63 -8.66 -17.90 -12.98
N GLU A 64 -8.03 -19.07 -12.88
CA GLU A 64 -7.96 -19.86 -11.64
C GLU A 64 -7.21 -19.13 -10.52
N HIS A 65 -6.23 -18.29 -10.85
CA HIS A 65 -5.39 -17.58 -9.90
C HIS A 65 -5.82 -16.12 -9.66
N PHE A 66 -6.31 -15.45 -10.68
CA PHE A 66 -6.67 -14.04 -10.66
C PHE A 66 -7.91 -13.78 -11.50
N PRO A 67 -8.93 -13.09 -10.99
CA PRO A 67 -10.14 -12.73 -11.74
C PRO A 67 -9.88 -11.76 -12.90
N GLY A 68 -8.69 -11.17 -12.99
CA GLY A 68 -8.29 -10.27 -14.07
C GLY A 68 -7.00 -9.53 -13.77
N LYS A 69 -6.58 -8.64 -14.70
CA LYS A 69 -5.30 -7.92 -14.58
C LYS A 69 -5.25 -6.97 -13.37
N ASP A 70 -6.39 -6.41 -12.93
CA ASP A 70 -6.44 -5.57 -11.71
C ASP A 70 -6.12 -6.37 -10.44
N ALA A 71 -6.52 -7.64 -10.40
CA ALA A 71 -6.18 -8.52 -9.28
C ALA A 71 -4.69 -8.90 -9.28
N ILE A 72 -4.08 -9.04 -10.47
CA ILE A 72 -2.64 -9.28 -10.59
C ILE A 72 -1.87 -8.03 -10.12
N LEU A 73 -2.29 -6.83 -10.54
CA LEU A 73 -1.74 -5.57 -10.05
C LEU A 73 -1.82 -5.48 -8.54
N ALA A 74 -2.99 -5.72 -7.96
CA ALA A 74 -3.20 -5.66 -6.52
C ALA A 74 -2.30 -6.65 -5.77
N ALA A 75 -2.11 -7.86 -6.31
CA ALA A 75 -1.24 -8.86 -5.73
C ALA A 75 0.25 -8.50 -5.88
N SER A 76 0.65 -7.89 -7.00
CA SER A 76 2.03 -7.43 -7.22
C SER A 76 2.43 -6.31 -6.24
N LEU A 77 1.51 -5.42 -5.94
CA LEU A 77 1.72 -4.29 -5.03
C LEU A 77 1.49 -4.66 -3.56
N GLY A 78 0.85 -5.80 -3.30
CA GLY A 78 0.42 -6.19 -1.95
C GLY A 78 1.54 -6.22 -0.92
N GLY A 79 2.68 -6.82 -1.26
CA GLY A 79 3.85 -6.89 -0.37
C GLY A 79 4.47 -5.51 -0.08
N PRO A 80 4.92 -4.78 -1.11
CA PRO A 80 5.45 -3.43 -0.95
C PRO A 80 4.49 -2.49 -0.21
N PHE A 81 3.21 -2.53 -0.54
CA PHE A 81 2.22 -1.63 0.06
C PHE A 81 1.77 -2.07 1.45
N ALA A 82 1.95 -3.33 1.82
CA ALA A 82 1.79 -3.75 3.21
C ALA A 82 2.81 -3.03 4.12
N VAL A 83 4.06 -2.85 3.66
CA VAL A 83 5.09 -2.09 4.40
C VAL A 83 4.65 -0.63 4.58
N LEU A 84 4.07 0.01 3.55
CA LEU A 84 3.51 1.36 3.67
C LEU A 84 2.33 1.40 4.65
N ALA A 85 1.41 0.46 4.55
CA ALA A 85 0.25 0.38 5.45
C ALA A 85 0.65 0.10 6.91
N ASP A 86 1.75 -0.62 7.13
CA ASP A 86 2.28 -0.89 8.47
C ASP A 86 2.97 0.33 9.12
N ALA A 87 3.20 1.43 8.36
CA ALA A 87 3.68 2.70 8.91
C ALA A 87 2.70 3.34 9.91
N LEU A 88 1.42 2.94 9.88
CA LEU A 88 0.38 3.37 10.81
C LEU A 88 0.44 2.62 12.15
N GLN A 89 1.19 1.52 12.22
CA GLN A 89 1.23 0.66 13.40
C GLN A 89 2.25 1.18 14.44
N PRO A 90 2.00 0.98 15.75
CA PRO A 90 2.94 1.39 16.81
C PRO A 90 4.30 0.71 16.71
N ARG A 91 4.32 -0.53 16.18
CA ARG A 91 5.57 -1.26 15.96
C ARG A 91 6.44 -0.52 14.96
N ASP A 92 7.70 -0.32 15.30
CA ASP A 92 8.64 0.35 14.41
C ASP A 92 8.91 -0.50 13.15
N ASN A 93 8.65 0.09 11.99
CA ASN A 93 8.95 -0.48 10.68
C ASN A 93 9.82 0.45 9.82
N THR A 94 10.48 1.44 10.43
CA THR A 94 11.26 2.46 9.71
C THR A 94 12.32 1.83 8.82
N ALA A 95 13.01 0.79 9.29
CA ALA A 95 14.02 0.10 8.48
C ALA A 95 13.44 -0.56 7.23
N ALA A 96 12.28 -1.24 7.36
CA ALA A 96 11.60 -1.85 6.22
C ALA A 96 11.08 -0.79 5.24
N LEU A 97 10.56 0.33 5.76
CA LEU A 97 10.09 1.44 4.95
C LEU A 97 11.26 2.12 4.20
N THR A 98 12.41 2.30 4.87
CA THR A 98 13.64 2.83 4.23
C THR A 98 14.09 1.93 3.08
N ALA A 99 14.20 0.63 3.32
CA ALA A 99 14.60 -0.32 2.28
C ALA A 99 13.63 -0.35 1.09
N LEU A 100 12.32 -0.20 1.35
CA LEU A 100 11.31 -0.08 0.29
C LEU A 100 11.51 1.21 -0.53
N LEU A 101 11.76 2.34 0.12
CA LEU A 101 11.99 3.62 -0.57
C LEU A 101 13.29 3.60 -1.36
N GLU A 102 14.37 3.03 -0.84
CA GLU A 102 15.62 2.80 -1.57
C GLU A 102 15.39 1.95 -2.82
N HIS A 103 14.57 0.91 -2.71
CA HIS A 103 14.18 0.10 -3.85
C HIS A 103 13.40 0.92 -4.88
N PHE A 104 12.43 1.73 -4.47
CA PHE A 104 11.69 2.62 -5.39
C PHE A 104 12.62 3.62 -6.06
N TRP A 105 13.55 4.20 -5.33
CA TRP A 105 14.54 5.14 -5.88
C TRP A 105 15.47 4.49 -6.89
N SER A 106 15.96 3.29 -6.62
CA SER A 106 16.79 2.53 -7.54
C SER A 106 16.08 2.17 -8.85
N ASN A 107 14.74 2.12 -8.83
CA ASN A 107 13.88 1.83 -9.97
C ASN A 107 13.06 3.06 -10.42
N ARG A 108 13.49 4.29 -10.07
CA ARG A 108 12.72 5.52 -10.33
C ARG A 108 12.44 5.80 -11.81
N ALA A 109 13.24 5.24 -12.72
CA ALA A 109 13.00 5.39 -14.16
C ALA A 109 11.65 4.79 -14.61
N VAL A 110 11.14 3.77 -13.89
CA VAL A 110 9.85 3.11 -14.16
C VAL A 110 8.75 3.53 -13.16
N ALA A 111 9.13 4.20 -12.09
CA ALA A 111 8.19 4.66 -11.06
C ALA A 111 7.05 5.56 -11.58
N PRO A 112 7.27 6.48 -12.54
CA PRO A 112 6.19 7.29 -13.10
C PRO A 112 5.02 6.46 -13.63
N GLY A 113 5.28 5.29 -14.21
CA GLY A 113 4.23 4.38 -14.66
C GLY A 113 3.32 3.85 -13.55
N ILE A 114 3.81 3.81 -12.31
CA ILE A 114 3.09 3.28 -11.13
C ILE A 114 2.52 4.43 -10.28
N PHE A 115 3.31 5.49 -10.07
CA PHE A 115 3.01 6.56 -9.12
C PHE A 115 2.32 7.78 -9.76
N ALA A 116 2.27 7.86 -11.07
CA ALA A 116 1.67 8.98 -11.82
C ALA A 116 0.69 8.48 -12.90
N GLY A 117 0.06 9.41 -13.62
CA GLY A 117 -0.82 9.13 -14.74
C GLY A 117 -2.06 8.27 -14.40
N PRO A 118 -2.58 7.51 -15.38
CA PRO A 118 -3.79 6.71 -15.21
C PRO A 118 -3.67 5.60 -14.15
N MET A 119 -2.48 5.05 -13.96
CA MET A 119 -2.19 4.00 -12.98
C MET A 119 -2.37 4.47 -11.53
N ARG A 120 -2.09 5.75 -11.24
CA ARG A 120 -2.08 6.30 -9.88
C ARG A 120 -3.35 5.94 -9.10
N ARG A 121 -4.53 6.11 -9.71
CA ARG A 121 -5.81 5.80 -9.03
C ARG A 121 -5.91 4.34 -8.62
N ARG A 122 -5.47 3.40 -9.48
CA ARG A 122 -5.48 1.97 -9.18
C ARG A 122 -4.48 1.62 -8.08
N THR A 123 -3.30 2.20 -8.17
CA THR A 123 -2.23 2.00 -7.20
C THR A 123 -2.62 2.51 -5.81
N VAL A 124 -3.15 3.74 -5.73
CA VAL A 124 -3.68 4.30 -4.48
C VAL A 124 -4.83 3.44 -3.93
N ALA A 125 -5.73 2.94 -4.78
CA ALA A 125 -6.83 2.09 -4.34
C ALA A 125 -6.37 0.78 -3.67
N VAL A 126 -5.22 0.22 -4.08
CA VAL A 126 -4.60 -0.93 -3.41
C VAL A 126 -4.13 -0.54 -2.01
N LEU A 127 -3.43 0.59 -1.87
CA LEU A 127 -2.95 1.08 -0.57
C LEU A 127 -4.12 1.41 0.36
N VAL A 128 -5.15 2.10 -0.14
CA VAL A 128 -6.38 2.40 0.62
C VAL A 128 -7.00 1.14 1.19
N ARG A 129 -7.11 0.06 0.40
CA ARG A 129 -7.66 -1.21 0.87
C ARG A 129 -6.83 -1.81 2.01
N LEU A 130 -5.51 -1.80 1.88
CA LEU A 130 -4.61 -2.32 2.90
C LEU A 130 -4.69 -1.52 4.19
N ILE A 131 -4.72 -0.19 4.11
CA ILE A 131 -4.87 0.69 5.26
C ILE A 131 -6.24 0.47 5.93
N GLU A 132 -7.32 0.41 5.15
CA GLU A 132 -8.66 0.15 5.67
C GLU A 132 -8.72 -1.19 6.43
N GLN A 133 -8.06 -2.23 5.91
CA GLN A 133 -7.93 -3.52 6.60
C GLN A 133 -7.16 -3.37 7.93
N ARG A 134 -6.07 -2.57 7.98
CA ARG A 134 -5.32 -2.33 9.22
C ARG A 134 -6.19 -1.60 10.26
N LEU A 135 -6.90 -0.54 9.85
CA LEU A 135 -7.79 0.21 10.75
C LEU A 135 -8.90 -0.67 11.32
N ARG A 136 -9.45 -1.59 10.52
CA ARG A 136 -10.51 -2.52 10.97
C ARG A 136 -9.98 -3.68 11.82
N ALA A 137 -8.74 -4.10 11.62
CA ALA A 137 -8.12 -5.22 12.34
C ALA A 137 -7.58 -4.82 13.72
N GLU A 138 -7.59 -3.55 14.07
CA GLU A 138 -7.11 -3.09 15.38
C GLU A 138 -7.92 -3.70 16.53
N ALA A 139 -7.20 -4.04 17.62
CA ALA A 139 -7.84 -4.64 18.81
C ALA A 139 -8.93 -3.73 19.37
N PRO A 140 -10.00 -4.29 19.96
CA PRO A 140 -11.12 -3.52 20.52
C PRO A 140 -10.70 -2.39 21.47
N ALA A 141 -9.63 -2.60 22.24
CA ALA A 141 -9.08 -1.60 23.17
C ALA A 141 -8.46 -0.37 22.45
N ARG A 142 -8.14 -0.48 21.16
CA ARG A 142 -7.62 0.61 20.32
C ARG A 142 -8.64 1.12 19.30
N ARG A 143 -9.83 0.54 19.24
CA ARG A 143 -10.95 1.03 18.44
C ARG A 143 -11.59 2.25 19.09
N ALA A 144 -10.81 3.28 19.43
CA ALA A 144 -11.42 4.59 19.55
C ALA A 144 -12.17 4.86 18.26
N ALA A 145 -13.44 5.27 18.34
CA ALA A 145 -14.25 5.53 17.16
C ALA A 145 -13.51 6.52 16.26
N LEU A 146 -13.34 6.16 15.01
CA LEU A 146 -12.81 7.10 14.03
C LEU A 146 -13.81 8.25 13.89
N LEU A 147 -13.31 9.48 13.77
CA LEU A 147 -14.10 10.69 13.53
C LEU A 147 -14.89 10.63 12.21
N ILE A 148 -14.37 9.85 11.24
CA ILE A 148 -14.95 9.65 9.92
C ILE A 148 -14.98 8.17 9.57
N PRO A 149 -15.82 7.74 8.60
CA PRO A 149 -15.84 6.34 8.17
C PRO A 149 -14.44 5.82 7.81
N ALA A 150 -14.12 4.58 8.20
CA ALA A 150 -12.81 3.95 8.01
C ALA A 150 -12.29 4.05 6.56
N ARG A 151 -13.20 4.01 5.58
CA ARG A 151 -12.86 4.18 4.16
C ARG A 151 -12.31 5.57 3.85
N LEU A 152 -12.90 6.63 4.40
CA LEU A 152 -12.43 8.01 4.21
C LEU A 152 -11.11 8.25 4.94
N ALA A 153 -10.98 7.74 6.17
CA ALA A 153 -9.71 7.76 6.91
C ALA A 153 -8.59 7.06 6.13
N ALA A 154 -8.88 5.88 5.56
CA ALA A 154 -7.92 5.14 4.74
C ALA A 154 -7.50 5.89 3.47
N ILE A 155 -8.42 6.62 2.81
CA ILE A 155 -8.11 7.46 1.65
C ILE A 155 -7.16 8.59 2.07
N GLN A 156 -7.47 9.29 3.15
CA GLN A 156 -6.65 10.39 3.64
C GLN A 156 -5.23 9.93 4.01
N LEU A 157 -5.11 8.81 4.73
CA LEU A 157 -3.83 8.22 5.11
C LEU A 157 -3.04 7.71 3.90
N ALA A 158 -3.71 7.07 2.92
CA ALA A 158 -3.07 6.60 1.71
C ALA A 158 -2.48 7.76 0.90
N GLU A 159 -3.22 8.85 0.72
CA GLU A 159 -2.73 10.02 0.00
C GLU A 159 -1.60 10.74 0.75
N ALA A 160 -1.67 10.82 2.07
CA ALA A 160 -0.60 11.38 2.90
C ALA A 160 0.72 10.60 2.80
N LEU A 161 0.67 9.29 2.55
CA LEU A 161 1.84 8.47 2.28
C LEU A 161 2.26 8.54 0.81
N PHE A 162 1.31 8.47 -0.12
CA PHE A 162 1.57 8.26 -1.53
C PHE A 162 2.08 9.54 -2.24
N ALA A 163 1.48 10.69 -1.95
CA ALA A 163 1.82 11.94 -2.63
C ALA A 163 3.29 12.37 -2.39
N PRO A 164 3.84 12.34 -1.15
CA PRO A 164 5.25 12.66 -0.94
C PRO A 164 6.21 11.68 -1.63
N ILE A 165 5.88 10.38 -1.67
CA ILE A 165 6.69 9.38 -2.37
C ILE A 165 6.70 9.68 -3.88
N ALA A 166 5.54 9.96 -4.47
CA ALA A 166 5.42 10.29 -5.89
C ALA A 166 6.23 11.55 -6.25
N ALA A 167 6.13 12.60 -5.43
CA ALA A 167 6.88 13.85 -5.61
C ALA A 167 8.40 13.64 -5.49
N TRP A 168 8.83 12.85 -4.52
CA TRP A 168 10.23 12.52 -4.32
C TRP A 168 10.80 11.71 -5.50
N LEU A 169 10.09 10.69 -5.98
CA LEU A 169 10.49 9.90 -7.14
C LEU A 169 10.52 10.72 -8.44
N ALA A 170 9.67 11.75 -8.54
CA ALA A 170 9.68 12.71 -9.63
C ALA A 170 10.81 13.75 -9.54
N GLY A 171 11.63 13.71 -8.49
CA GLY A 171 12.74 14.66 -8.30
C GLY A 171 12.33 16.07 -7.90
N GLN A 172 11.10 16.28 -7.41
CA GLN A 172 10.61 17.61 -7.02
C GLN A 172 11.30 18.15 -5.77
N SER A 173 11.85 17.29 -4.92
CA SER A 173 12.59 17.66 -3.71
C SER A 173 13.59 16.58 -3.33
N ALA A 174 14.75 16.99 -2.84
CA ALA A 174 15.83 16.06 -2.47
C ALA A 174 15.78 15.75 -0.97
N CYS A 175 15.72 14.46 -0.64
CA CYS A 175 15.99 13.95 0.71
C CYS A 175 16.45 12.49 0.61
N SER A 176 17.05 11.97 1.69
CA SER A 176 17.40 10.55 1.72
C SER A 176 16.14 9.68 1.93
N ALA A 177 16.19 8.42 1.48
CA ALA A 177 15.14 7.45 1.73
C ALA A 177 14.85 7.29 3.24
N GLN A 178 15.88 7.35 4.08
CA GLN A 178 15.75 7.27 5.54
C GLN A 178 15.01 8.50 6.11
N GLN A 179 15.33 9.70 5.65
CA GLN A 179 14.63 10.92 6.08
C GLN A 179 13.16 10.87 5.68
N LEU A 180 12.87 10.46 4.43
CA LEU A 180 11.51 10.31 3.94
C LEU A 180 10.74 9.23 4.73
N ALA A 181 11.36 8.07 4.98
CA ALA A 181 10.75 6.99 5.76
C ALA A 181 10.34 7.45 7.16
N LEU A 182 11.24 8.15 7.85
CA LEU A 182 10.98 8.67 9.19
C LEU A 182 9.85 9.72 9.18
N ALA A 183 9.86 10.63 8.20
CA ALA A 183 8.83 11.66 8.04
C ALA A 183 7.45 11.03 7.75
N LEU A 184 7.38 10.11 6.79
CA LEU A 184 6.14 9.41 6.45
C LEU A 184 5.57 8.64 7.63
N ARG A 185 6.42 7.93 8.38
CA ARG A 185 5.98 7.19 9.56
C ARG A 185 5.45 8.10 10.65
N LYS A 186 6.15 9.18 10.99
CA LYS A 186 5.70 10.17 11.99
C LYS A 186 4.38 10.80 11.58
N ALA A 187 4.26 11.22 10.32
CA ALA A 187 3.02 11.81 9.78
C ALA A 187 1.85 10.81 9.80
N ALA A 188 2.09 9.56 9.41
CA ALA A 188 1.07 8.51 9.41
C ALA A 188 0.55 8.22 10.81
N LEU A 189 1.44 8.11 11.81
CA LEU A 189 1.05 7.90 13.21
C LEU A 189 0.27 9.09 13.76
N ALA A 190 0.76 10.32 13.57
CA ALA A 190 0.09 11.53 14.05
C ALA A 190 -1.29 11.70 13.40
N LEU A 191 -1.41 11.48 12.09
CA LEU A 191 -2.68 11.57 11.38
C LEU A 191 -3.64 10.47 11.83
N THR A 192 -3.16 9.24 12.04
CA THR A 192 -4.00 8.14 12.55
C THR A 192 -4.56 8.49 13.92
N GLU A 193 -3.74 9.06 14.81
CA GLU A 193 -4.17 9.47 16.14
C GLU A 193 -5.16 10.64 16.07
N ALA A 194 -4.91 11.63 15.23
CA ALA A 194 -5.82 12.75 15.01
C ALA A 194 -7.19 12.34 14.43
N LEU A 195 -7.23 11.24 13.65
CA LEU A 195 -8.47 10.68 13.11
C LEU A 195 -9.24 9.81 14.11
N ARG A 196 -8.64 9.48 15.25
CA ARG A 196 -9.35 8.83 16.37
C ARG A 196 -10.04 9.89 17.19
N GLY A 197 -11.31 9.72 17.46
CA GLY A 197 -11.98 10.52 18.49
C GLY A 197 -11.25 10.27 19.81
N GLY A 198 -10.61 11.29 20.36
CA GLY A 198 -10.13 11.26 21.74
C GLY A 198 -11.29 10.91 22.70
N PRO A 199 -11.02 10.53 23.96
CA PRO A 199 -12.08 10.40 24.94
C PRO A 199 -12.92 11.68 24.88
N PRO A 200 -14.25 11.60 24.98
CA PRO A 200 -15.09 12.78 24.88
C PRO A 200 -14.54 13.78 25.89
N HIS A 201 -13.92 14.83 25.40
CA HIS A 201 -13.66 15.98 26.24
C HIS A 201 -15.02 16.40 26.74
N HIS A 202 -15.27 16.18 28.01
CA HIS A 202 -16.36 16.81 28.73
C HIS A 202 -16.19 18.31 28.58
N ALA A 203 -16.61 18.86 27.45
CA ALA A 203 -16.89 20.27 27.25
C ALA A 203 -18.23 20.56 27.96
N GLY A 204 -18.25 20.23 29.24
CA GLY A 204 -19.39 20.43 30.11
C GLY A 204 -18.92 21.11 31.37
N SER A 205 -18.66 22.43 31.31
CA SER A 205 -18.72 23.25 32.50
C SER A 205 -18.06 24.62 32.38
N ARG A 206 -18.39 25.43 31.38
CA ARG A 206 -18.12 26.88 31.47
C ARG A 206 -18.99 27.74 30.54
N LEU A 207 -20.29 27.46 30.41
CA LEU A 207 -21.21 28.34 29.70
C LEU A 207 -22.45 28.70 30.56
N ARG A 208 -22.32 28.71 31.88
CA ARG A 208 -23.43 29.16 32.78
C ARG A 208 -23.19 30.45 33.55
N ASP A 209 -22.03 31.08 33.43
CA ASP A 209 -21.72 32.26 34.25
C ASP A 209 -21.59 33.57 33.46
N CYS A 210 -22.24 33.68 32.28
CA CYS A 210 -22.33 34.96 31.57
C CYS A 210 -23.77 35.35 31.25
N LEU A 211 -24.63 35.46 32.28
CA LEU A 211 -25.85 36.20 32.19
C LEU A 211 -25.78 37.34 33.22
N PRO A 212 -25.88 38.64 32.83
CA PRO A 212 -25.96 39.74 33.79
C PRO A 212 -27.30 39.69 34.53
N PRO A 213 -27.33 40.11 35.81
CA PRO A 213 -28.55 40.21 36.60
C PRO A 213 -29.51 41.27 36.01
N ARG A 214 -30.79 41.01 36.06
CA ARG A 214 -31.86 41.95 35.70
C ARG A 214 -31.99 43.05 36.75
#